data_1af9a895ce59b068c7af63e38226ff7a
#
_entry.id   1af9a895ce59b068c7af63e38226ff7a
#
_cell.length_a   1.000
_cell.length_b   1.000
_cell.length_c   1.000
_cell.angle_alpha   90.00
_cell.angle_beta   90.00
_cell.angle_gamma   90.00
#
_symmetry.space_group_name_H-M   'P 1'
#
loop_
_entity.id
_entity.type
_entity.pdbx_description
1 polymer ?
#
loop_
_entity_poly.entity_id
_entity_poly.type
_entity_poly.pdbx_seq_one_letter_code
_entity_poly.pdbx_strand_id
1 'polypeptide(L)'
;FIYVGDTARTPYGPRSEAEVRRFVGEIIDYLDGRGVKLVVIACNTLTVLGVDTLKGSHAFEIVGMSKGAQLVLAASSRKKIGVFATEFTINSGAHKAAILAADDGADVYPQACPKFVPLIEGEQFDSAEVRAAVAEYAAPLKAAGIDTLILSCTHYPFIQKEIESEFGSEVTVIDPADATAQDTKTVLAAEGLLRSEGAGTLAVSYTHLRAHETRS
;
A
#
# COMPACT_ATOMS: atom_id res chain seq x y z
N PHE A 1 -6.89 -7.34 -17.20
CA PHE A 1 -6.21 -7.40 -15.90
C PHE A 1 -6.27 -8.82 -15.35
N ILE A 2 -5.19 -9.23 -14.66
CA ILE A 2 -5.16 -10.44 -13.84
C ILE A 2 -4.92 -9.98 -12.40
N TYR A 3 -5.85 -10.27 -11.50
CA TYR A 3 -5.71 -10.02 -10.07
C TYR A 3 -5.37 -11.33 -9.37
N VAL A 4 -4.36 -11.31 -8.49
CA VAL A 4 -4.00 -12.45 -7.65
C VAL A 4 -4.04 -12.01 -6.19
N GLY A 5 -4.95 -12.58 -5.41
CA GLY A 5 -5.05 -12.36 -3.97
C GLY A 5 -4.43 -13.52 -3.20
N ASP A 6 -3.41 -13.26 -2.38
CA ASP A 6 -2.72 -14.27 -1.58
C ASP A 6 -3.43 -14.53 -0.24
N THR A 7 -4.70 -14.88 -0.31
CA THR A 7 -5.60 -15.03 0.84
C THR A 7 -5.22 -16.17 1.78
N ALA A 8 -4.52 -17.20 1.27
CA ALA A 8 -4.11 -18.35 2.10
C ALA A 8 -2.92 -18.05 3.02
N ARG A 9 -2.11 -17.00 2.72
CA ARG A 9 -0.85 -16.72 3.42
C ARG A 9 -0.84 -15.36 4.11
N THR A 10 -1.84 -14.51 3.86
CA THR A 10 -2.04 -13.27 4.62
C THR A 10 -2.54 -13.56 6.03
N PRO A 11 -2.24 -12.70 7.03
CA PRO A 11 -1.46 -11.47 6.93
C PRO A 11 0.06 -11.74 6.87
N TYR A 12 0.80 -10.83 6.22
CA TYR A 12 2.27 -10.96 6.10
C TYR A 12 3.03 -10.43 7.31
N GLY A 13 2.40 -9.60 8.15
CA GLY A 13 3.06 -8.95 9.29
C GLY A 13 3.81 -9.88 10.24
N PRO A 14 3.26 -11.05 10.64
CA PRO A 14 3.94 -11.99 11.52
C PRO A 14 4.94 -12.93 10.80
N ARG A 15 5.08 -12.82 9.47
CA ARG A 15 5.92 -13.70 8.67
C ARG A 15 7.35 -13.20 8.61
N SER A 16 8.30 -14.13 8.43
CA SER A 16 9.69 -13.77 8.15
C SER A 16 9.82 -13.14 6.75
N GLU A 17 10.80 -12.26 6.59
CA GLU A 17 11.12 -11.65 5.30
C GLU A 17 11.38 -12.70 4.21
N ALA A 18 12.10 -13.78 4.54
CA ALA A 18 12.41 -14.86 3.61
C ALA A 18 11.14 -15.58 3.11
N GLU A 19 10.16 -15.83 4.00
CA GLU A 19 8.88 -16.42 3.59
C GLU A 19 8.11 -15.48 2.66
N VAL A 20 8.03 -14.19 3.02
CA VAL A 20 7.29 -13.22 2.22
C VAL A 20 7.93 -13.05 0.84
N ARG A 21 9.26 -12.97 0.74
CA ARG A 21 9.98 -12.92 -0.55
C ARG A 21 9.69 -14.16 -1.41
N ARG A 22 9.68 -15.33 -0.82
CA ARG A 22 9.33 -16.58 -1.53
C ARG A 22 7.90 -16.52 -2.06
N PHE A 23 6.93 -16.07 -1.25
CA PHE A 23 5.53 -15.97 -1.66
C PHE A 23 5.34 -14.99 -2.83
N VAL A 24 6.01 -13.85 -2.78
CA VAL A 24 5.99 -12.87 -3.88
C VAL A 24 6.60 -13.47 -5.15
N GLY A 25 7.74 -14.15 -5.04
CA GLY A 25 8.37 -14.84 -6.18
C GLY A 25 7.42 -15.81 -6.84
N GLU A 26 6.78 -16.70 -6.07
CA GLU A 26 5.82 -17.70 -6.58
C GLU A 26 4.62 -17.03 -7.32
N ILE A 27 4.13 -15.88 -6.84
CA ILE A 27 3.04 -15.14 -7.50
C ILE A 27 3.55 -14.49 -8.80
N ILE A 28 4.74 -13.93 -8.77
CA ILE A 28 5.35 -13.31 -9.96
C ILE A 28 5.62 -14.35 -11.03
N ASP A 29 6.18 -15.51 -10.68
CA ASP A 29 6.39 -16.64 -11.61
C ASP A 29 5.07 -17.11 -12.24
N TYR A 30 4.00 -17.19 -11.44
CA TYR A 30 2.66 -17.52 -11.93
C TYR A 30 2.16 -16.47 -12.95
N LEU A 31 2.36 -15.18 -12.67
CA LEU A 31 1.96 -14.11 -13.58
C LEU A 31 2.83 -14.08 -14.85
N ASP A 32 4.13 -14.37 -14.74
CA ASP A 32 5.03 -14.52 -15.88
C ASP A 32 4.55 -15.60 -16.85
N GLY A 33 4.19 -16.77 -16.31
CA GLY A 33 3.59 -17.85 -17.10
C GLY A 33 2.24 -17.50 -17.77
N ARG A 34 1.63 -16.37 -17.40
CA ARG A 34 0.41 -15.83 -18.03
C ARG A 34 0.70 -14.75 -19.09
N GLY A 35 1.96 -14.44 -19.36
CA GLY A 35 2.37 -13.48 -20.35
C GLY A 35 1.97 -12.04 -20.01
N VAL A 36 2.01 -11.67 -18.73
CA VAL A 36 1.75 -10.29 -18.30
C VAL A 36 2.85 -9.37 -18.78
N LYS A 37 2.51 -8.12 -19.08
CA LYS A 37 3.45 -7.11 -19.57
C LYS A 37 3.89 -6.12 -18.48
N LEU A 38 3.26 -6.16 -17.32
CA LEU A 38 3.60 -5.38 -16.14
C LEU A 38 2.92 -6.02 -14.92
N VAL A 39 3.59 -5.99 -13.76
CA VAL A 39 3.03 -6.42 -12.48
C VAL A 39 2.96 -5.23 -11.54
N VAL A 40 1.80 -5.04 -10.89
CA VAL A 40 1.65 -4.09 -9.78
C VAL A 40 1.63 -4.87 -8.47
N ILE A 41 2.58 -4.58 -7.59
CA ILE A 41 2.57 -5.11 -6.20
C ILE A 41 1.75 -4.15 -5.35
N ALA A 42 0.45 -4.41 -5.23
CA ALA A 42 -0.51 -3.58 -4.51
C ALA A 42 -0.47 -3.86 -2.99
N CYS A 43 0.71 -3.79 -2.40
CA CYS A 43 0.94 -3.96 -0.96
C CYS A 43 2.18 -3.18 -0.55
N ASN A 44 2.05 -2.27 0.42
CA ASN A 44 3.18 -1.46 0.90
C ASN A 44 4.28 -2.31 1.54
N THR A 45 3.91 -3.30 2.36
CA THR A 45 4.87 -4.23 2.98
C THR A 45 5.72 -4.94 1.92
N LEU A 46 5.08 -5.47 0.88
CA LEU A 46 5.78 -6.15 -0.22
C LEU A 46 6.61 -5.17 -1.07
N THR A 47 6.12 -3.96 -1.25
CA THR A 47 6.85 -2.92 -1.98
C THR A 47 8.18 -2.58 -1.30
N VAL A 48 8.19 -2.38 0.01
CA VAL A 48 9.42 -2.05 0.74
C VAL A 48 10.35 -3.25 0.96
N LEU A 49 9.81 -4.48 0.93
CA LEU A 49 10.58 -5.71 1.04
C LEU A 49 11.41 -6.03 -0.20
N GLY A 50 11.02 -5.55 -1.37
CA GLY A 50 11.78 -6.03 -2.47
C GLY A 50 11.34 -5.77 -3.90
N VAL A 51 10.51 -4.78 -4.19
CA VAL A 51 10.28 -4.40 -5.60
C VAL A 51 11.61 -4.18 -6.31
N ASP A 52 12.56 -3.49 -5.66
CA ASP A 52 13.85 -3.20 -6.25
C ASP A 52 14.74 -4.44 -6.46
N THR A 53 14.57 -5.49 -5.66
CA THR A 53 15.29 -6.77 -5.83
C THR A 53 14.69 -7.65 -6.92
N LEU A 54 13.43 -7.40 -7.30
CA LEU A 54 12.73 -8.15 -8.34
C LEU A 54 12.78 -7.44 -9.71
N LYS A 55 13.13 -6.15 -9.73
CA LYS A 55 13.33 -5.41 -10.97
C LYS A 55 14.47 -6.02 -11.79
N GLY A 56 14.22 -6.20 -13.09
CA GLY A 56 15.21 -6.76 -14.01
C GLY A 56 15.36 -8.28 -13.96
N SER A 57 14.65 -8.99 -13.07
CA SER A 57 14.64 -10.46 -13.05
C SER A 57 13.64 -11.09 -14.04
N HIS A 58 12.73 -10.28 -14.59
CA HIS A 58 11.70 -10.70 -15.54
C HIS A 58 11.68 -9.77 -16.76
N ALA A 59 11.04 -10.20 -17.84
CA ALA A 59 10.92 -9.43 -19.09
C ALA A 59 9.86 -8.32 -19.03
N PHE A 60 9.25 -8.08 -17.86
CA PHE A 60 8.23 -7.06 -17.62
C PHE A 60 8.60 -6.15 -16.46
N GLU A 61 7.99 -4.97 -16.43
CA GLU A 61 8.18 -4.00 -15.35
C GLU A 61 7.39 -4.36 -14.11
N ILE A 62 7.96 -4.07 -12.94
CA ILE A 62 7.31 -4.25 -11.63
C ILE A 62 7.15 -2.88 -10.98
N VAL A 63 5.90 -2.51 -10.70
CA VAL A 63 5.52 -1.28 -10.02
C VAL A 63 5.05 -1.62 -8.61
N GLY A 64 5.62 -0.97 -7.60
CA GLY A 64 5.15 -1.06 -6.22
C GLY A 64 4.15 0.06 -5.88
N MET A 65 3.62 0.03 -4.66
CA MET A 65 2.80 1.11 -4.13
C MET A 65 3.59 2.42 -4.11
N SER A 66 2.96 3.50 -4.58
CA SER A 66 3.50 4.85 -4.45
C SER A 66 3.72 5.20 -2.98
N LYS A 67 4.87 5.80 -2.67
CA LYS A 67 5.15 6.32 -1.32
C LYS A 67 4.45 7.65 -1.05
N GLY A 68 3.77 8.21 -2.05
CA GLY A 68 2.95 9.40 -1.95
C GLY A 68 3.68 10.69 -1.53
N ALA A 69 5.02 10.73 -1.60
CA ALA A 69 5.81 11.85 -1.10
C ALA A 69 5.36 13.20 -1.70
N GLN A 70 5.19 13.28 -3.02
CA GLN A 70 4.73 14.50 -3.69
C GLN A 70 3.31 14.88 -3.28
N LEU A 71 2.42 13.88 -3.08
CA LEU A 71 1.04 14.12 -2.67
C LEU A 71 0.96 14.76 -1.30
N VAL A 72 1.67 14.18 -0.32
CA VAL A 72 1.65 14.68 1.06
C VAL A 72 2.30 16.06 1.17
N LEU A 73 3.38 16.30 0.44
CA LEU A 73 4.05 17.60 0.42
C LEU A 73 3.19 18.69 -0.25
N ALA A 74 2.45 18.35 -1.30
CA ALA A 74 1.54 19.28 -1.95
C ALA A 74 0.30 19.61 -1.08
N ALA A 75 -0.16 18.67 -0.26
CA ALA A 75 -1.29 18.85 0.63
C ALA A 75 -0.92 19.53 1.96
N SER A 76 0.33 19.42 2.41
CA SER A 76 0.78 19.90 3.71
C SER A 76 1.22 21.36 3.65
N SER A 77 0.60 22.20 4.47
CA SER A 77 0.98 23.61 4.61
C SER A 77 2.09 23.84 5.65
N ARG A 78 2.19 22.94 6.64
CA ARG A 78 3.17 23.00 7.75
C ARG A 78 4.34 22.05 7.59
N LYS A 79 4.30 21.21 6.56
CA LYS A 79 5.27 20.13 6.31
C LYS A 79 5.41 19.15 7.48
N LYS A 80 4.32 18.96 8.25
CA LYS A 80 4.23 18.02 9.36
C LYS A 80 3.38 16.83 8.94
N ILE A 81 4.04 15.74 8.56
CA ILE A 81 3.42 14.63 7.84
C ILE A 81 3.42 13.37 8.72
N GLY A 82 2.22 12.86 9.00
CA GLY A 82 2.02 11.54 9.63
C GLY A 82 2.05 10.41 8.59
N VAL A 83 2.54 9.25 9.00
CA VAL A 83 2.50 8.04 8.17
C VAL A 83 1.91 6.91 9.00
N PHE A 84 0.72 6.44 8.65
CA PHE A 84 0.15 5.20 9.19
C PHE A 84 0.57 4.02 8.31
N ALA A 85 1.18 3.00 8.89
CA ALA A 85 1.58 1.80 8.17
C ALA A 85 1.67 0.57 9.10
N THR A 86 1.95 -0.58 8.51
CA THR A 86 2.32 -1.77 9.28
C THR A 86 3.71 -1.58 9.93
N GLU A 87 3.99 -2.31 11.01
CA GLU A 87 5.31 -2.25 11.68
C GLU A 87 6.47 -2.46 10.71
N PHE A 88 6.34 -3.45 9.82
CA PHE A 88 7.37 -3.72 8.83
C PHE A 88 7.63 -2.52 7.92
N THR A 89 6.57 -1.89 7.41
CA THR A 89 6.68 -0.71 6.54
C THR A 89 7.31 0.49 7.28
N ILE A 90 6.92 0.72 8.54
CA ILE A 90 7.51 1.78 9.37
C ILE A 90 9.00 1.51 9.62
N ASN A 91 9.35 0.29 10.02
CA ASN A 91 10.73 -0.10 10.34
C ASN A 91 11.67 -0.02 9.12
N SER A 92 11.14 -0.17 7.90
CA SER A 92 11.92 0.02 6.66
C SER A 92 12.41 1.46 6.46
N GLY A 93 11.74 2.44 7.07
CA GLY A 93 12.03 3.87 6.88
C GLY A 93 11.74 4.42 5.49
N ALA A 94 11.22 3.61 4.56
CA ALA A 94 11.11 3.94 3.13
C ALA A 94 10.23 5.15 2.84
N HIS A 95 9.11 5.31 3.55
CA HIS A 95 8.22 6.47 3.38
C HIS A 95 8.88 7.75 3.87
N LYS A 96 9.48 7.72 5.08
CA LYS A 96 10.23 8.85 5.63
C LYS A 96 11.37 9.26 4.70
N ALA A 97 12.16 8.30 4.22
CA ALA A 97 13.26 8.57 3.30
C ALA A 97 12.77 9.20 1.99
N ALA A 98 11.65 8.71 1.42
CA ALA A 98 11.08 9.25 0.20
C ALA A 98 10.57 10.69 0.36
N ILE A 99 9.92 11.00 1.48
CA ILE A 99 9.43 12.35 1.78
C ILE A 99 10.60 13.31 1.98
N LEU A 100 11.61 12.92 2.78
CA LEU A 100 12.80 13.75 3.03
C LEU A 100 13.68 13.92 1.78
N ALA A 101 13.71 12.95 0.88
CA ALA A 101 14.40 13.09 -0.41
C ALA A 101 13.70 14.10 -1.35
N ALA A 102 12.38 14.28 -1.19
CA ALA A 102 11.63 15.27 -1.96
C ALA A 102 11.64 16.67 -1.29
N ASP A 103 11.68 16.73 0.03
CA ASP A 103 11.79 17.97 0.81
C ASP A 103 12.44 17.66 2.18
N ASP A 104 13.69 18.02 2.35
CA ASP A 104 14.47 17.77 3.56
C ASP A 104 14.04 18.62 4.77
N GLY A 105 13.26 19.68 4.53
CA GLY A 105 12.65 20.50 5.56
C GLY A 105 11.32 19.95 6.11
N ALA A 106 10.89 18.75 5.70
CA ALA A 106 9.66 18.14 6.21
C ALA A 106 9.88 17.41 7.53
N ASP A 107 8.94 17.55 8.46
CA ASP A 107 8.86 16.76 9.68
C ASP A 107 7.99 15.50 9.42
N VAL A 108 8.56 14.32 9.51
CA VAL A 108 7.85 13.06 9.24
C VAL A 108 7.70 12.24 10.52
N TYR A 109 6.45 11.91 10.83
CA TYR A 109 6.03 11.19 12.04
C TYR A 109 5.46 9.82 11.67
N PRO A 110 6.31 8.77 11.63
CA PRO A 110 5.86 7.42 11.33
C PRO A 110 5.19 6.79 12.55
N GLN A 111 4.05 6.14 12.33
CA GLN A 111 3.27 5.44 13.35
C GLN A 111 2.87 4.06 12.85
N ALA A 112 3.34 3.02 13.52
CA ALA A 112 2.89 1.65 13.27
C ALA A 112 1.50 1.40 13.84
N CYS A 113 0.64 0.70 13.09
CA CYS A 113 -0.75 0.43 13.45
C CYS A 113 -1.06 -1.07 13.39
N PRO A 114 -0.48 -1.91 14.26
CA PRO A 114 -0.59 -3.36 14.16
C PRO A 114 -2.02 -3.90 14.36
N LYS A 115 -2.90 -3.17 15.06
CA LYS A 115 -4.28 -3.59 15.31
C LYS A 115 -5.20 -3.43 14.10
N PHE A 116 -4.89 -2.54 13.13
CA PHE A 116 -5.81 -2.20 12.05
C PHE A 116 -6.08 -3.39 11.12
N VAL A 117 -5.03 -4.06 10.62
CA VAL A 117 -5.24 -5.18 9.68
C VAL A 117 -6.07 -6.31 10.28
N PRO A 118 -5.81 -6.81 11.52
CA PRO A 118 -6.67 -7.82 12.13
C PRO A 118 -8.14 -7.40 12.31
N LEU A 119 -8.38 -6.14 12.67
CA LEU A 119 -9.74 -5.60 12.83
C LEU A 119 -10.45 -5.54 11.48
N ILE A 120 -9.79 -5.04 10.45
CA ILE A 120 -10.34 -4.93 9.09
C ILE A 120 -10.61 -6.30 8.48
N GLU A 121 -9.68 -7.25 8.60
CA GLU A 121 -9.86 -8.64 8.18
C GLU A 121 -10.99 -9.35 8.95
N GLY A 122 -11.27 -8.92 10.17
CA GLY A 122 -12.44 -9.32 10.97
C GLY A 122 -13.72 -8.58 10.61
N GLU A 123 -13.75 -7.84 9.49
CA GLU A 123 -14.91 -7.05 9.01
C GLU A 123 -15.41 -5.99 10.01
N GLN A 124 -14.53 -5.53 10.91
CA GLN A 124 -14.85 -4.50 11.89
C GLN A 124 -14.43 -3.13 11.36
N PHE A 125 -15.26 -2.50 10.53
CA PHE A 125 -14.90 -1.23 9.87
C PHE A 125 -15.26 0.00 10.72
N ASP A 126 -16.33 -0.07 11.52
CA ASP A 126 -16.89 1.03 12.33
C ASP A 126 -17.13 0.64 13.79
N SER A 127 -16.45 -0.38 14.29
CA SER A 127 -16.62 -0.88 15.66
C SER A 127 -16.00 0.07 16.71
N ALA A 128 -16.36 -0.13 17.98
CA ALA A 128 -15.75 0.59 19.09
C ALA A 128 -14.23 0.30 19.19
N GLU A 129 -13.83 -0.93 18.86
CA GLU A 129 -12.45 -1.38 18.83
C GLU A 129 -11.62 -0.66 17.77
N VAL A 130 -12.19 -0.46 16.57
CA VAL A 130 -11.53 0.32 15.50
C VAL A 130 -11.36 1.77 15.95
N ARG A 131 -12.41 2.41 16.47
CA ARG A 131 -12.31 3.79 16.97
C ARG A 131 -11.29 3.94 18.10
N ALA A 132 -11.23 2.97 19.03
CA ALA A 132 -10.24 2.98 20.10
C ALA A 132 -8.80 2.83 19.58
N ALA A 133 -8.59 1.95 18.59
CA ALA A 133 -7.29 1.78 17.97
C ALA A 133 -6.88 3.01 17.14
N VAL A 134 -7.81 3.65 16.43
CA VAL A 134 -7.57 4.90 15.70
C VAL A 134 -7.16 6.01 16.66
N ALA A 135 -7.90 6.20 17.77
CA ALA A 135 -7.57 7.21 18.78
C ALA A 135 -6.19 6.97 19.41
N GLU A 136 -5.85 5.71 19.72
CA GLU A 136 -4.54 5.33 20.27
C GLU A 136 -3.40 5.74 19.33
N TYR A 137 -3.51 5.41 18.04
CA TYR A 137 -2.45 5.69 17.06
C TYR A 137 -2.44 7.16 16.58
N ALA A 138 -3.58 7.83 16.61
CA ALA A 138 -3.67 9.25 16.28
C ALA A 138 -3.06 10.15 17.37
N ALA A 139 -3.14 9.75 18.63
CA ALA A 139 -2.73 10.60 19.75
C ALA A 139 -1.30 11.19 19.63
N PRO A 140 -0.23 10.41 19.35
CA PRO A 140 1.10 10.97 19.20
C PRO A 140 1.24 11.90 17.99
N LEU A 141 0.50 11.63 16.90
CA LEU A 141 0.52 12.45 15.70
C LEU A 141 -0.23 13.78 15.90
N LYS A 142 -1.34 13.75 16.62
CA LYS A 142 -2.07 14.96 17.04
C LYS A 142 -1.19 15.83 17.95
N ALA A 143 -0.47 15.22 18.89
CA ALA A 143 0.48 15.92 19.76
C ALA A 143 1.64 16.56 18.98
N ALA A 144 2.10 15.93 17.90
CA ALA A 144 3.09 16.47 17.00
C ALA A 144 2.56 17.60 16.11
N GLY A 145 1.24 17.75 16.02
CA GLY A 145 0.58 18.78 15.23
C GLY A 145 0.70 18.55 13.73
N ILE A 146 0.58 17.31 13.27
CA ILE A 146 0.56 16.99 11.83
C ILE A 146 -0.60 17.73 11.14
N ASP A 147 -0.45 18.01 9.85
CA ASP A 147 -1.51 18.56 9.01
C ASP A 147 -1.86 17.67 7.81
N THR A 148 -1.09 16.62 7.61
CA THR A 148 -1.32 15.64 6.56
C THR A 148 -0.96 14.25 7.08
N LEU A 149 -1.79 13.26 6.75
CA LEU A 149 -1.59 11.85 7.08
C LEU A 149 -1.67 10.99 5.82
N ILE A 150 -0.70 10.13 5.59
CA ILE A 150 -0.77 9.14 4.51
C ILE A 150 -1.10 7.75 5.04
N LEU A 151 -2.02 7.06 4.35
CA LEU A 151 -2.42 5.68 4.62
C LEU A 151 -1.52 4.71 3.84
N SER A 152 -0.43 4.28 4.45
CA SER A 152 0.58 3.43 3.80
C SER A 152 0.34 1.93 4.04
N CYS A 153 -0.92 1.53 3.99
CA CYS A 153 -1.38 0.14 3.96
C CYS A 153 -2.71 0.07 3.20
N THR A 154 -2.83 -0.86 2.27
CA THR A 154 -4.01 -1.00 1.40
C THR A 154 -5.28 -1.43 2.13
N HIS A 155 -5.18 -1.85 3.37
CA HIS A 155 -6.35 -2.10 4.24
C HIS A 155 -6.93 -0.81 4.84
N TYR A 156 -6.11 0.20 5.12
CA TYR A 156 -6.54 1.36 5.92
C TYR A 156 -7.63 2.23 5.29
N PRO A 157 -7.77 2.32 3.95
CA PRO A 157 -8.91 2.99 3.34
C PRO A 157 -10.29 2.44 3.76
N PHE A 158 -10.38 1.17 4.19
CA PHE A 158 -11.64 0.60 4.72
C PHE A 158 -12.10 1.25 6.03
N ILE A 159 -11.19 1.86 6.78
CA ILE A 159 -11.47 2.60 8.03
C ILE A 159 -11.09 4.08 7.92
N GLN A 160 -10.93 4.61 6.71
CA GLN A 160 -10.53 6.00 6.47
C GLN A 160 -11.49 6.98 7.13
N LYS A 161 -12.78 6.71 7.11
CA LYS A 161 -13.81 7.56 7.71
C LYS A 161 -13.62 7.72 9.22
N GLU A 162 -13.27 6.66 9.93
CA GLU A 162 -12.97 6.68 11.37
C GLU A 162 -11.67 7.44 11.63
N ILE A 163 -10.67 7.28 10.78
CA ILE A 163 -9.40 8.03 10.84
C ILE A 163 -9.66 9.53 10.63
N GLU A 164 -10.39 9.90 9.59
CA GLU A 164 -10.75 11.30 9.30
C GLU A 164 -11.58 11.93 10.43
N SER A 165 -12.51 11.15 10.99
CA SER A 165 -13.32 11.61 12.13
C SER A 165 -12.47 11.90 13.37
N GLU A 166 -11.46 11.11 13.65
CA GLU A 166 -10.56 11.28 14.80
C GLU A 166 -9.64 12.49 14.64
N PHE A 167 -9.12 12.75 13.44
CA PHE A 167 -8.25 13.89 13.19
C PHE A 167 -9.01 15.21 12.94
N GLY A 168 -10.27 15.13 12.49
CA GLY A 168 -11.06 16.29 12.11
C GLY A 168 -10.55 17.00 10.85
N SER A 169 -11.05 18.20 10.59
CA SER A 169 -10.73 18.97 9.37
C SER A 169 -9.32 19.55 9.32
N GLU A 170 -8.57 19.48 10.41
CA GLU A 170 -7.22 20.05 10.51
C GLU A 170 -6.14 19.17 9.87
N VAL A 171 -6.46 17.90 9.55
CA VAL A 171 -5.54 16.94 8.95
C VAL A 171 -6.12 16.37 7.66
N THR A 172 -5.39 16.54 6.57
CA THR A 172 -5.74 15.91 5.29
C THR A 172 -5.27 14.46 5.28
N VAL A 173 -6.21 13.51 5.11
CA VAL A 173 -5.91 12.09 5.00
C VAL A 173 -5.78 11.69 3.53
N ILE A 174 -4.69 11.02 3.17
CA ILE A 174 -4.33 10.69 1.79
C ILE A 174 -4.18 9.18 1.63
N ASP A 175 -4.94 8.60 0.68
CA ASP A 175 -4.72 7.26 0.13
C ASP A 175 -3.84 7.38 -1.14
N PRO A 176 -2.68 6.72 -1.22
CA PRO A 176 -1.81 6.79 -2.39
C PRO A 176 -2.24 5.88 -3.55
N ALA A 177 -3.42 5.27 -3.52
CA ALA A 177 -3.87 4.32 -4.54
C ALA A 177 -3.91 4.95 -5.94
N ASP A 178 -4.49 6.14 -6.07
CA ASP A 178 -4.56 6.86 -7.35
C ASP A 178 -3.17 7.22 -7.90
N ALA A 179 -2.23 7.58 -7.03
CA ALA A 179 -0.84 7.82 -7.43
C ALA A 179 -0.19 6.55 -7.95
N THR A 180 -0.43 5.41 -7.30
CA THR A 180 0.07 4.11 -7.78
C THR A 180 -0.50 3.76 -9.16
N ALA A 181 -1.79 4.02 -9.39
CA ALA A 181 -2.41 3.84 -10.71
C ALA A 181 -1.80 4.75 -11.77
N GLN A 182 -1.52 6.02 -11.42
CA GLN A 182 -0.87 6.96 -12.33
C GLN A 182 0.58 6.58 -12.61
N ASP A 183 1.35 6.14 -11.62
CA ASP A 183 2.71 5.63 -11.78
C ASP A 183 2.71 4.42 -12.74
N THR A 184 1.77 3.49 -12.55
CA THR A 184 1.57 2.34 -13.45
C THR A 184 1.28 2.75 -14.89
N LYS A 185 0.39 3.72 -15.09
CA LYS A 185 0.06 4.27 -16.39
C LYS A 185 1.29 4.92 -17.04
N THR A 186 2.09 5.65 -16.28
CA THR A 186 3.31 6.29 -16.75
C THR A 186 4.33 5.28 -17.25
N VAL A 187 4.56 4.21 -16.48
CA VAL A 187 5.47 3.11 -16.89
C VAL A 187 4.96 2.44 -18.16
N LEU A 188 3.67 2.08 -18.23
CA LEU A 188 3.08 1.49 -19.44
C LEU A 188 3.20 2.40 -20.68
N ALA A 189 3.10 3.72 -20.49
CA ALA A 189 3.25 4.67 -21.57
C ALA A 189 4.71 4.75 -22.07
N ALA A 190 5.67 4.81 -21.14
CA ALA A 190 7.09 4.87 -21.45
C ALA A 190 7.57 3.63 -22.22
N GLU A 191 7.04 2.46 -21.88
CA GLU A 191 7.34 1.18 -22.53
C GLU A 191 6.52 0.92 -23.82
N GLY A 192 5.64 1.86 -24.22
CA GLY A 192 4.75 1.65 -25.37
C GLY A 192 3.72 0.54 -25.20
N LEU A 193 3.40 0.19 -23.95
CA LEU A 193 2.55 -0.94 -23.59
C LEU A 193 1.10 -0.53 -23.25
N LEU A 194 0.77 0.76 -23.34
CA LEU A 194 -0.61 1.21 -23.15
C LEU A 194 -1.51 0.59 -24.21
N ARG A 195 -2.66 0.09 -23.76
CA ARG A 195 -3.70 -0.38 -24.69
C ARG A 195 -4.47 0.82 -25.23
N SER A 196 -4.54 0.92 -26.56
CA SER A 196 -5.23 2.02 -27.26
C SER A 196 -6.69 1.73 -27.57
N GLU A 197 -7.08 0.43 -27.66
CA GLU A 197 -8.40 0.01 -28.15
C GLU A 197 -8.93 -1.22 -27.41
N GLY A 198 -10.25 -1.40 -27.51
CA GLY A 198 -10.98 -2.57 -27.03
C GLY A 198 -11.32 -2.54 -25.52
N ALA A 199 -12.29 -3.35 -25.14
CA ALA A 199 -12.68 -3.54 -23.74
C ALA A 199 -11.61 -4.32 -22.97
N GLY A 200 -11.39 -3.96 -21.71
CA GLY A 200 -10.56 -4.73 -20.79
C GLY A 200 -11.31 -5.95 -20.24
N THR A 201 -10.58 -6.98 -19.89
CA THR A 201 -11.10 -8.13 -19.12
C THR A 201 -10.46 -8.17 -17.74
N LEU A 202 -11.14 -8.72 -16.76
CA LEU A 202 -10.64 -8.96 -15.42
C LEU A 202 -10.69 -10.45 -15.11
N ALA A 203 -9.57 -11.07 -14.86
CA ALA A 203 -9.46 -12.39 -14.27
C ALA A 203 -9.04 -12.28 -12.81
N VAL A 204 -9.70 -13.01 -11.92
CA VAL A 204 -9.43 -12.98 -10.48
C VAL A 204 -9.02 -14.37 -10.03
N SER A 205 -7.93 -14.47 -9.30
CA SER A 205 -7.44 -15.70 -8.69
C SER A 205 -7.07 -15.46 -7.22
N TYR A 206 -7.34 -16.44 -6.38
CA TYR A 206 -6.96 -16.42 -4.97
C TYR A 206 -6.11 -17.64 -4.63
N THR A 207 -5.15 -17.51 -3.72
CA THR A 207 -4.38 -18.63 -3.19
C THR A 207 -5.19 -19.33 -2.10
N HIS A 208 -6.25 -20.07 -2.48
CA HIS A 208 -7.03 -20.87 -1.53
C HIS A 208 -6.45 -22.26 -1.33
N LEU A 209 -6.50 -22.75 -0.10
CA LEU A 209 -6.28 -24.16 0.20
C LEU A 209 -7.44 -25.04 -0.28
N ARG A 210 -8.55 -24.48 -0.74
CA ARG A 210 -9.71 -25.14 -1.32
C ARG A 210 -10.08 -24.48 -2.64
N ALA A 211 -10.22 -25.33 -3.67
CA ALA A 211 -10.71 -25.13 -5.03
C ALA A 211 -10.78 -23.68 -5.58
N HIS A 212 -10.17 -23.50 -6.74
CA HIS A 212 -10.15 -22.27 -7.53
C HIS A 212 -11.57 -21.77 -7.85
N GLU A 213 -11.95 -20.64 -7.31
CA GLU A 213 -13.05 -19.83 -7.84
C GLU A 213 -12.46 -18.83 -8.85
N THR A 214 -12.61 -19.12 -10.13
CA THR A 214 -12.45 -18.12 -11.20
C THR A 214 -13.79 -17.45 -11.41
N ARG A 215 -13.90 -16.17 -11.09
CA ARG A 215 -15.02 -15.33 -11.54
C ARG A 215 -14.61 -14.67 -12.85
N SER A 216 -15.30 -15.06 -13.92
CA SER A 216 -15.25 -14.42 -15.24
C SER A 216 -16.20 -13.22 -15.29
#